data_e92e6d566bb32c4fa5f9589220f9a262
#
_entry.id   e92e6d566bb32c4fa5f9589220f9a262
#
_cell.length_a   1.000
_cell.length_b   1.000
_cell.length_c   1.000
_cell.angle_alpha   90.00
_cell.angle_beta   90.00
_cell.angle_gamma   90.00
#
_symmetry.space_group_name_H-M   'P 1'
#
loop_
_entity.id
_entity.type
_entity.pdbx_description
1 polymer ?
#
loop_
_entity_poly.entity_id
_entity_poly.type
_entity_poly.pdbx_seq_one_letter_code
_entity_poly.pdbx_strand_id
1 'polypeptide(L)'
;MPINHQLLLFLTSESLLGTKLLNDKAELLGELKEIMVNIITGKLCYAVLMPKLNENLIAIPWDAILYDAVRKLFLINMSAAKVKLAPAFDSSNWPNMNDEIWADQIHSYFGIPMKRKNSIHSVM
;
A
#
# COMPACT_ATOMS: atom_id res chain seq x y z
N MET A 1 27.32 15.53 0.57
CA MET A 1 27.31 14.92 1.88
C MET A 1 26.60 13.62 1.86
N PRO A 2 27.33 12.60 1.89
CA PRO A 2 26.74 11.27 1.88
C PRO A 2 25.88 11.00 3.11
N ILE A 3 26.08 11.73 4.16
CA ILE A 3 25.33 11.53 5.38
C ILE A 3 23.84 11.70 5.16
N ASN A 4 23.49 12.53 4.18
CA ASN A 4 22.08 12.83 3.96
C ASN A 4 21.26 11.60 3.62
N HIS A 5 21.89 10.61 2.98
CA HIS A 5 21.16 9.42 2.61
C HIS A 5 20.70 8.65 3.83
N GLN A 6 21.48 8.71 4.91
CA GLN A 6 21.13 8.00 6.12
C GLN A 6 20.01 8.67 6.87
N LEU A 7 19.76 9.94 6.56
CA LEU A 7 18.72 10.68 7.22
C LEU A 7 17.36 10.53 6.58
N LEU A 8 17.30 9.82 5.46
CA LEU A 8 16.03 9.60 4.76
C LEU A 8 15.26 8.43 5.35
N LEU A 9 15.15 8.41 6.68
CA LEU A 9 14.30 7.45 7.37
C LEU A 9 12.89 7.99 7.55
N PHE A 10 12.71 9.28 7.35
CA PHE A 10 11.42 9.92 7.52
C PHE A 10 11.05 10.70 6.27
N LEU A 11 9.84 10.46 5.80
CA LEU A 11 9.31 11.16 4.64
C LEU A 11 7.92 11.66 4.98
N THR A 12 7.54 12.77 4.38
CA THR A 12 6.16 13.22 4.53
C THR A 12 5.25 12.34 3.69
N SER A 13 4.02 12.20 4.15
CA SER A 13 3.05 11.43 3.36
C SER A 13 2.85 12.04 1.99
N GLU A 14 2.90 13.35 1.92
CA GLU A 14 2.72 14.05 0.65
C GLU A 14 3.81 13.67 -0.35
N SER A 15 5.04 13.53 0.13
CA SER A 15 6.15 13.19 -0.76
C SER A 15 6.07 11.75 -1.27
N LEU A 16 5.29 10.91 -0.61
CA LEU A 16 5.11 9.53 -1.05
C LEU A 16 4.01 9.40 -2.10
N LEU A 17 3.10 10.36 -2.17
CA LEU A 17 2.05 10.30 -3.17
C LEU A 17 2.62 10.56 -4.55
N GLY A 18 2.15 9.82 -5.51
CA GLY A 18 2.69 9.87 -6.88
C GLY A 18 3.91 9.00 -7.07
N THR A 19 4.40 8.36 -6.01
CA THR A 19 5.55 7.47 -6.11
C THR A 19 5.16 6.23 -6.89
N LYS A 20 6.07 5.79 -7.75
CA LYS A 20 5.82 4.65 -8.61
C LYS A 20 5.94 3.34 -7.85
N LEU A 21 5.15 2.36 -8.27
CA LEU A 21 5.24 1.00 -7.77
C LEU A 21 5.67 0.11 -8.93
N LEU A 22 6.76 -0.62 -8.74
CA LEU A 22 7.27 -1.58 -9.71
C LEU A 22 7.27 -2.97 -9.09
N ASN A 23 7.27 -4.00 -9.93
CA ASN A 23 7.49 -5.35 -9.42
C ASN A 23 8.97 -5.71 -9.57
N ASP A 24 9.29 -6.95 -9.23
CA ASP A 24 10.68 -7.41 -9.25
C ASP A 24 11.26 -7.52 -10.65
N LYS A 25 10.43 -7.43 -11.67
CA LYS A 25 10.88 -7.40 -13.05
C LYS A 25 10.95 -5.98 -13.60
N ALA A 26 10.88 -5.01 -12.71
CA ALA A 26 10.92 -3.58 -13.04
C ALA A 26 9.77 -3.13 -13.94
N GLU A 27 8.64 -3.85 -13.89
CA GLU A 27 7.45 -3.42 -14.61
C GLU A 27 6.72 -2.38 -13.78
N LEU A 28 6.33 -1.28 -14.41
CA LEU A 28 5.60 -0.22 -13.75
C LEU A 28 4.15 -0.64 -13.58
N LEU A 29 3.71 -0.68 -12.33
CA LEU A 29 2.36 -1.13 -12.00
C LEU A 29 1.40 0.03 -11.77
N GLY A 30 1.91 1.19 -11.42
CA GLY A 30 1.08 2.36 -11.16
C GLY A 30 1.76 3.30 -10.20
N GLU A 31 0.97 4.21 -9.63
CA GLU A 31 1.46 5.21 -8.69
C GLU A 31 0.62 5.20 -7.43
N LEU A 32 1.25 5.53 -6.31
CA LEU A 32 0.51 5.67 -5.06
C LEU A 32 -0.39 6.89 -5.14
N LYS A 33 -1.67 6.65 -4.91
CA LYS A 33 -2.69 7.70 -4.89
C LYS A 33 -2.95 8.20 -3.49
N GLU A 34 -2.99 7.29 -2.52
CA GLU A 34 -3.27 7.61 -1.14
C GLU A 34 -2.59 6.60 -0.23
N ILE A 35 -2.48 6.98 1.03
CA ILE A 35 -1.98 6.10 2.08
C ILE A 35 -3.01 6.10 3.18
N MET A 36 -3.45 4.91 3.59
CA MET A 36 -4.45 4.79 4.63
C MET A 36 -3.79 4.47 5.95
N VAL A 37 -4.08 5.28 6.94
CA VAL A 37 -3.49 5.20 8.27
C VAL A 37 -4.57 4.83 9.26
N ASN A 38 -4.24 3.89 10.15
CA ASN A 38 -5.12 3.60 11.27
C ASN A 38 -4.88 4.69 12.32
N ILE A 39 -5.86 5.53 12.54
CA ILE A 39 -5.67 6.68 13.41
C ILE A 39 -5.61 6.31 14.90
N ILE A 40 -6.00 5.09 15.25
CA ILE A 40 -5.90 4.63 16.62
C ILE A 40 -4.48 4.17 16.94
N THR A 41 -3.90 3.37 16.05
CA THR A 41 -2.56 2.81 16.27
C THR A 41 -1.46 3.66 15.66
N GLY A 42 -1.81 4.54 14.73
CA GLY A 42 -0.83 5.33 13.99
C GLY A 42 -0.10 4.56 12.92
N LYS A 43 -0.54 3.36 12.61
CA LYS A 43 0.16 2.51 11.64
C LYS A 43 -0.38 2.72 10.23
N LEU A 44 0.53 2.66 9.27
CA LEU A 44 0.16 2.68 7.86
C LEU A 44 -0.42 1.31 7.52
N CYS A 45 -1.60 1.30 6.93
CA CYS A 45 -2.32 0.06 6.69
C CYS A 45 -2.38 -0.32 5.22
N TYR A 46 -2.62 0.63 4.35
CA TYR A 46 -2.75 0.34 2.92
C TYR A 46 -2.12 1.45 2.11
N ALA A 47 -1.52 1.04 1.00
CA ALA A 47 -1.16 1.95 -0.08
C ALA A 47 -2.24 1.81 -1.13
N VAL A 48 -2.83 2.92 -1.53
CA VAL A 48 -3.87 2.90 -2.56
C VAL A 48 -3.21 3.21 -3.89
N LEU A 49 -3.21 2.23 -4.76
CA LEU A 49 -2.53 2.30 -6.04
C LEU A 49 -3.49 2.73 -7.14
N MET A 50 -3.04 3.66 -7.97
CA MET A 50 -3.73 3.98 -9.21
C MET A 50 -2.97 3.29 -10.33
N PRO A 51 -3.52 2.20 -10.88
CA PRO A 51 -2.84 1.48 -11.96
C PRO A 51 -2.79 2.32 -13.21
N LYS A 52 -1.81 2.03 -14.06
CA LYS A 52 -1.71 2.68 -15.35
C LYS A 52 -2.97 2.42 -16.17
N LEU A 53 -3.46 3.47 -16.77
CA LEU A 53 -4.57 3.37 -17.72
C LEU A 53 -5.84 2.79 -17.12
N ASN A 54 -5.97 2.87 -15.80
CA ASN A 54 -7.15 2.34 -15.14
C ASN A 54 -7.62 3.36 -14.11
N GLU A 55 -8.92 3.56 -14.06
CA GLU A 55 -9.51 4.51 -13.13
C GLU A 55 -9.82 3.89 -11.79
N ASN A 56 -9.86 2.56 -11.72
CA ASN A 56 -10.13 1.90 -10.46
C ASN A 56 -8.87 1.83 -9.61
N LEU A 57 -9.09 1.92 -8.31
CA LEU A 57 -8.00 1.95 -7.35
C LEU A 57 -7.85 0.58 -6.69
N ILE A 58 -6.63 0.28 -6.27
CA ILE A 58 -6.33 -0.99 -5.62
C ILE A 58 -5.71 -0.68 -4.27
N ALA A 59 -6.30 -1.24 -3.22
CA ALA A 59 -5.73 -1.12 -1.88
C ALA A 59 -4.76 -2.27 -1.65
N ILE A 60 -3.51 -1.93 -1.40
CA ILE A 60 -2.46 -2.91 -1.19
C ILE A 60 -2.03 -2.83 0.27
N PRO A 61 -2.02 -3.95 1.01
CA PRO A 61 -1.53 -3.91 2.38
C PRO A 61 -0.14 -3.31 2.43
N TRP A 62 0.07 -2.42 3.38
CA TRP A 62 1.34 -1.70 3.46
C TRP A 62 2.53 -2.65 3.54
N ASP A 63 2.35 -3.77 4.24
CA ASP A 63 3.44 -4.73 4.43
C ASP A 63 3.78 -5.50 3.16
N ALA A 64 2.99 -5.37 2.10
CA ALA A 64 3.29 -6.06 0.85
C ALA A 64 4.28 -5.30 -0.02
N ILE A 65 4.59 -4.07 0.30
CA ILE A 65 5.47 -3.25 -0.51
C ILE A 65 6.70 -2.84 0.29
N LEU A 66 7.76 -2.55 -0.43
CA LEU A 66 9.01 -2.08 0.14
C LEU A 66 9.42 -0.80 -0.54
N TYR A 67 9.92 0.14 0.24
CA TYR A 67 10.43 1.38 -0.32
C TYR A 67 11.90 1.24 -0.67
N ASP A 68 12.23 1.58 -1.90
CA ASP A 68 13.63 1.62 -2.35
C ASP A 68 14.09 3.07 -2.24
N ALA A 69 14.89 3.36 -1.22
CA ALA A 69 15.31 4.72 -0.94
C ALA A 69 16.28 5.26 -1.99
N VAL A 70 16.98 4.39 -2.68
CA VAL A 70 17.93 4.81 -3.71
C VAL A 70 17.18 5.27 -4.95
N ARG A 71 16.27 4.45 -5.43
CA ARG A 71 15.49 4.78 -6.62
C ARG A 71 14.25 5.60 -6.32
N LYS A 72 13.90 5.72 -5.03
CA LYS A 72 12.74 6.51 -4.57
C LYS A 72 11.45 6.02 -5.21
N LEU A 73 11.24 4.73 -5.10
CA LEU A 73 10.02 4.09 -5.58
C LEU A 73 9.71 2.89 -4.71
N PHE A 74 8.52 2.34 -4.87
CA PHE A 74 8.11 1.16 -4.13
C PHE A 74 8.22 -0.08 -5.00
N LEU A 75 8.44 -1.20 -4.34
CA LEU A 75 8.56 -2.50 -4.99
C LEU A 75 7.57 -3.47 -4.38
N ILE A 76 7.05 -4.37 -5.21
CA ILE A 76 6.21 -5.46 -4.76
C ILE A 76 6.66 -6.74 -5.46
N ASN A 77 6.66 -7.83 -4.70
CA ASN A 77 7.04 -9.14 -5.25
C ASN A 77 5.78 -9.85 -5.74
N MET A 78 5.31 -9.43 -6.90
CA MET A 78 4.07 -9.96 -7.44
C MET A 78 4.04 -9.66 -8.93
N SER A 79 3.48 -10.57 -9.72
CA SER A 79 3.42 -10.34 -11.16
C SER A 79 2.49 -9.16 -11.48
N ALA A 80 2.76 -8.52 -12.61
CA ALA A 80 1.92 -7.42 -13.05
C ALA A 80 0.47 -7.87 -13.25
N ALA A 81 0.30 -9.06 -13.82
CA ALA A 81 -1.05 -9.57 -14.04
C ALA A 81 -1.80 -9.77 -12.73
N LYS A 82 -1.10 -10.26 -11.71
CA LYS A 82 -1.77 -10.51 -10.43
C LYS A 82 -2.16 -9.20 -9.76
N VAL A 83 -1.31 -8.18 -9.84
CA VAL A 83 -1.69 -6.89 -9.28
C VAL A 83 -2.86 -6.30 -10.05
N LYS A 84 -2.82 -6.41 -11.37
CA LYS A 84 -3.88 -5.84 -12.20
C LYS A 84 -5.24 -6.48 -11.93
N LEU A 85 -5.25 -7.75 -11.58
CA LEU A 85 -6.50 -8.48 -11.33
C LEU A 85 -6.94 -8.42 -9.88
N ALA A 86 -6.24 -7.69 -9.04
CA ALA A 86 -6.61 -7.56 -7.64
C ALA A 86 -7.98 -6.89 -7.50
N PRO A 87 -8.68 -7.17 -6.40
CA PRO A 87 -9.92 -6.44 -6.14
C PRO A 87 -9.69 -4.95 -6.19
N ALA A 88 -10.56 -4.25 -6.88
CA ALA A 88 -10.41 -2.82 -7.11
C ALA A 88 -11.70 -2.11 -6.75
N PHE A 89 -11.62 -0.80 -6.58
CA PHE A 89 -12.79 0.01 -6.28
C PHE A 89 -12.72 1.31 -7.05
N ASP A 90 -13.89 1.91 -7.26
CA ASP A 90 -14.01 3.18 -7.95
C ASP A 90 -13.59 4.31 -7.03
N SER A 91 -12.89 5.28 -7.57
CA SER A 91 -12.43 6.42 -6.77
C SER A 91 -13.58 7.20 -6.13
N SER A 92 -14.79 7.07 -6.66
CA SER A 92 -15.96 7.73 -6.09
C SER A 92 -16.73 6.83 -5.13
N ASN A 93 -16.29 5.60 -4.93
CA ASN A 93 -17.02 4.66 -4.08
C ASN A 93 -16.01 3.79 -3.31
N TRP A 94 -15.42 4.37 -2.28
CA TRP A 94 -14.40 3.70 -1.50
C TRP A 94 -15.02 2.62 -0.62
N PRO A 95 -14.31 1.52 -0.40
CA PRO A 95 -14.81 0.47 0.49
C PRO A 95 -14.75 0.90 1.95
N ASN A 96 -15.54 0.23 2.77
CA ASN A 96 -15.42 0.40 4.22
C ASN A 96 -14.24 -0.45 4.68
N MET A 97 -13.12 0.19 4.95
CA MET A 97 -11.90 -0.53 5.32
C MET A 97 -11.93 -1.06 6.73
N ASN A 98 -12.97 -0.72 7.52
CA ASN A 98 -13.21 -1.33 8.82
C ASN A 98 -13.90 -2.69 8.70
N ASP A 99 -14.44 -3.01 7.53
CA ASP A 99 -15.12 -4.26 7.30
C ASP A 99 -14.11 -5.39 7.27
N GLU A 100 -14.22 -6.32 8.20
CA GLU A 100 -13.27 -7.42 8.31
C GLU A 100 -13.33 -8.36 7.11
N ILE A 101 -14.49 -8.50 6.50
CA ILE A 101 -14.59 -9.35 5.33
C ILE A 101 -13.80 -8.76 4.18
N TRP A 102 -13.94 -7.46 3.97
CA TRP A 102 -13.16 -6.79 2.93
C TRP A 102 -11.68 -6.89 3.22
N ALA A 103 -11.30 -6.64 4.47
CA ALA A 103 -9.88 -6.68 4.84
C ALA A 103 -9.30 -8.08 4.64
N ASP A 104 -10.05 -9.11 5.02
CA ASP A 104 -9.58 -10.49 4.82
C ASP A 104 -9.37 -10.79 3.35
N GLN A 105 -10.26 -10.34 2.50
CA GLN A 105 -10.12 -10.56 1.07
C GLN A 105 -8.85 -9.91 0.52
N ILE A 106 -8.61 -8.67 0.92
CA ILE A 106 -7.45 -7.94 0.43
C ILE A 106 -6.18 -8.58 0.94
N HIS A 107 -6.10 -8.85 2.23
CA HIS A 107 -4.89 -9.43 2.81
C HIS A 107 -4.63 -10.82 2.23
N SER A 108 -5.67 -11.62 2.07
CA SER A 108 -5.50 -12.95 1.48
C SER A 108 -4.98 -12.86 0.05
N TYR A 109 -5.51 -11.92 -0.71
CA TYR A 109 -5.10 -11.78 -2.09
C TYR A 109 -3.61 -11.47 -2.20
N PHE A 110 -3.12 -10.59 -1.33
CA PHE A 110 -1.72 -10.19 -1.37
C PHE A 110 -0.81 -11.04 -0.50
N GLY A 111 -1.36 -12.06 0.16
CA GLY A 111 -0.55 -12.99 0.95
C GLY A 111 0.01 -12.37 2.21
N ILE A 112 -0.64 -11.36 2.75
CA ILE A 112 -0.19 -10.67 3.96
C ILE A 112 -1.11 -11.05 5.10
N PRO A 113 -0.60 -11.66 6.17
CA PRO A 113 -1.44 -12.03 7.31
C PRO A 113 -2.09 -10.81 7.95
N MET A 114 -3.34 -10.97 8.35
CA MET A 114 -4.03 -9.93 9.10
C MET A 114 -3.46 -9.83 10.50
N LYS A 115 -3.13 -8.62 10.92
CA LYS A 115 -2.79 -8.38 12.31
C LYS A 115 -4.09 -8.29 13.05
N ARG A 116 -4.30 -9.24 13.96
CA ARG A 116 -5.61 -9.37 14.56
C ARG A 116 -5.97 -8.21 15.43
N LYS A 117 -7.20 -8.15 15.65
CA LYS A 117 -7.81 -7.21 16.52
C LYS A 117 -7.55 -7.47 17.96
N ASN A 118 -6.62 -8.36 18.27
CA ASN A 118 -6.15 -8.46 19.64
C ASN A 118 -5.75 -7.13 20.17
N SER A 119 -5.09 -6.34 19.35
CA SER A 119 -4.65 -5.03 19.78
C SER A 119 -5.84 -4.14 20.05
N ILE A 120 -6.93 -4.33 19.35
CA ILE A 120 -8.13 -3.54 19.57
C ILE A 120 -8.74 -3.88 20.92
N HIS A 121 -8.78 -5.16 21.23
CA HIS A 121 -9.34 -5.58 22.49
C HIS A 121 -8.53 -5.07 23.65
N SER A 122 -7.23 -5.05 23.51
CA SER A 122 -6.39 -4.60 24.60
C SER A 122 -6.54 -3.12 24.86
N VAL A 123 -7.08 -2.39 23.94
CA VAL A 123 -7.32 -0.96 24.13
C VAL A 123 -8.56 -0.73 24.96
N MET A 124 -9.45 -1.68 24.93
CA MET A 124 -10.70 -1.56 25.66
C MET A 124 -10.47 -1.79 27.13
#